data_718b6bad521426142aceb38ed611e83f
#
_entry.id   718b6bad521426142aceb38ed611e83f
#
_cell.length_a   1.000
_cell.length_b   1.000
_cell.length_c   1.000
_cell.angle_alpha   90.00
_cell.angle_beta   90.00
_cell.angle_gamma   90.00
#
_symmetry.space_group_name_H-M   'P 1'
#
loop_
_entity.id
_entity.type
_entity.pdbx_description
1 polymer ?
#
loop_
_entity_poly.entity_id
_entity_poly.type
_entity_poly.pdbx_seq_one_letter_code
_entity_poly.pdbx_strand_id
1 'polypeptide(L)'
;KKTYPGGFEALKGISLQVEQGDFFALLGPNGAGKSTTIGIICSLVAKTGGSIEVFGVDIDVDFPGAKKFIGIVPQEFNFNMFEKVGDIVVNQGGYYGLPLPLARERAEKYLRALGLWEKRDSASRMLSGGMKRRLMIARALVHEPRLLILDEPTAGVDIEMRRSMWDFLKEINASGTTIILTTHYLEEAEALCRNIAIINHGEIVEHSSIRDLLRRLHREVFILDSAGTLPEPLEIPGFEVRRIDDHSLEVEVEKGQHVNEVFEGLSAIGVRVTSMRNRANRLEEMFVNLVESAA
;
A
#
# COMPACT_ATOMS: atom_id res chain seq x y z
N LYS A 1 10.46 -3.77 19.69
CA LYS A 1 9.40 -3.94 20.70
C LYS A 1 8.79 -2.59 21.10
N LYS A 2 7.49 -2.61 21.42
CA LYS A 2 6.82 -1.44 22.00
C LYS A 2 5.74 -1.84 23.00
N THR A 3 5.95 -1.43 24.24
CA THR A 3 4.93 -1.49 25.28
C THR A 3 4.58 -0.06 25.70
N TYR A 4 3.30 0.28 25.69
CA TYR A 4 2.81 1.59 26.14
C TYR A 4 2.61 1.62 27.67
N PRO A 5 2.56 2.80 28.30
CA PRO A 5 2.12 2.93 29.69
C PRO A 5 0.78 2.22 29.89
N GLY A 6 0.68 1.42 30.95
CA GLY A 6 -0.50 0.56 31.18
C GLY A 6 -0.34 -0.89 30.73
N GLY A 7 0.84 -1.27 30.18
CA GLY A 7 1.17 -2.66 29.86
C GLY A 7 0.70 -3.15 28.50
N PHE A 8 0.10 -2.30 27.66
CA PHE A 8 -0.33 -2.69 26.31
C PHE A 8 0.89 -2.88 25.39
N GLU A 9 1.12 -4.11 24.95
CA GLU A 9 2.17 -4.46 24.00
C GLU A 9 1.69 -4.25 22.56
N ALA A 10 2.01 -3.09 21.98
CA ALA A 10 1.69 -2.78 20.59
C ALA A 10 2.60 -3.49 19.60
N LEU A 11 3.84 -3.81 19.99
CA LEU A 11 4.79 -4.62 19.20
C LEU A 11 5.50 -5.62 20.13
N LYS A 12 5.26 -6.89 19.91
CA LYS A 12 5.77 -8.00 20.76
C LYS A 12 7.20 -8.44 20.40
N GLY A 13 7.84 -7.78 19.44
CA GLY A 13 9.18 -8.09 18.97
C GLY A 13 9.16 -8.51 17.52
N ILE A 14 8.84 -7.54 16.65
CA ILE A 14 8.90 -7.76 15.20
C ILE A 14 10.33 -7.64 14.69
N SER A 15 10.66 -8.46 13.69
CA SER A 15 11.85 -8.31 12.85
C SER A 15 11.41 -8.15 11.41
N LEU A 16 11.88 -7.09 10.78
CA LEU A 16 11.48 -6.71 9.43
C LEU A 16 12.69 -6.19 8.67
N GLN A 17 12.89 -6.67 7.45
CA GLN A 17 13.92 -6.20 6.54
C GLN A 17 13.27 -5.73 5.24
N VAL A 18 13.68 -4.56 4.76
CA VAL A 18 13.24 -4.00 3.49
C VAL A 18 14.48 -3.70 2.65
N GLU A 19 14.54 -4.26 1.47
CA GLU A 19 15.68 -4.09 0.58
C GLU A 19 15.70 -2.68 -0.05
N GLN A 20 16.91 -2.19 -0.34
CA GLN A 20 17.06 -0.90 -1.02
C GLN A 20 16.39 -0.94 -2.40
N GLY A 21 15.64 0.10 -2.73
CA GLY A 21 14.90 0.20 -4.00
C GLY A 21 13.63 -0.64 -4.06
N ASP A 22 13.27 -1.30 -2.95
CA ASP A 22 11.99 -2.04 -2.91
C ASP A 22 10.78 -1.11 -2.81
N PHE A 23 9.66 -1.58 -3.31
CA PHE A 23 8.34 -1.04 -3.00
C PHE A 23 7.64 -2.06 -2.13
N PHE A 24 7.59 -1.78 -0.83
CA PHE A 24 7.22 -2.71 0.22
C PHE A 24 5.89 -2.34 0.86
N ALA A 25 5.01 -3.31 1.09
CA ALA A 25 3.76 -3.12 1.82
C ALA A 25 3.86 -3.62 3.26
N LEU A 26 3.44 -2.82 4.23
CA LEU A 26 3.18 -3.24 5.60
C LEU A 26 1.67 -3.25 5.83
N LEU A 27 1.06 -4.42 5.79
CA LEU A 27 -0.38 -4.63 5.90
C LEU A 27 -0.76 -5.14 7.30
N GLY A 28 -2.04 -4.97 7.64
CA GLY A 28 -2.60 -5.48 8.89
C GLY A 28 -3.90 -4.78 9.23
N PRO A 29 -4.72 -5.35 10.11
CA PRO A 29 -5.95 -4.70 10.58
C PRO A 29 -5.65 -3.43 11.40
N ASN A 30 -6.70 -2.68 11.71
CA ASN A 30 -6.57 -1.52 12.59
C ASN A 30 -6.12 -1.98 13.99
N GLY A 31 -5.16 -1.26 14.56
CA GLY A 31 -4.57 -1.63 15.86
C GLY A 31 -3.49 -2.71 15.80
N ALA A 32 -3.18 -3.30 14.64
CA ALA A 32 -2.17 -4.35 14.51
C ALA A 32 -0.73 -3.92 14.85
N GLY A 33 -0.42 -2.62 14.84
CA GLY A 33 0.92 -2.10 15.12
C GLY A 33 1.60 -1.36 13.96
N LYS A 34 0.94 -1.19 12.79
CA LYS A 34 1.50 -0.51 11.60
C LYS A 34 2.02 0.91 11.90
N SER A 35 1.13 1.78 12.37
CA SER A 35 1.49 3.19 12.67
C SER A 35 2.47 3.29 13.84
N THR A 36 2.44 2.35 14.79
CA THR A 36 3.46 2.24 15.84
C THR A 36 4.82 1.91 15.25
N THR A 37 4.89 0.95 14.31
CA THR A 37 6.14 0.59 13.63
C THR A 37 6.72 1.77 12.87
N ILE A 38 5.90 2.45 12.05
CA ILE A 38 6.30 3.67 11.32
C ILE A 38 6.73 4.77 12.29
N GLY A 39 5.94 5.00 13.35
CA GLY A 39 6.25 6.01 14.36
C GLY A 39 7.61 5.78 15.03
N ILE A 40 8.01 4.51 15.24
CA ILE A 40 9.32 4.17 15.81
C ILE A 40 10.44 4.42 14.78
N ILE A 41 10.29 4.00 13.53
CA ILE A 41 11.27 4.24 12.46
C ILE A 41 11.54 5.74 12.30
N CYS A 42 10.49 6.56 12.39
CA CYS A 42 10.57 8.02 12.29
C CYS A 42 10.91 8.73 13.62
N SER A 43 11.19 7.97 14.70
CA SER A 43 11.41 8.48 16.07
C SER A 43 10.29 9.39 16.62
N LEU A 44 9.08 9.23 16.12
CA LEU A 44 7.87 9.87 16.66
C LEU A 44 7.35 9.10 17.88
N VAL A 45 7.69 7.82 17.98
CA VAL A 45 7.35 6.92 19.09
C VAL A 45 8.64 6.27 19.58
N ALA A 46 8.93 6.40 20.87
CA ALA A 46 10.07 5.70 21.48
C ALA A 46 9.80 4.19 21.55
N LYS A 47 10.72 3.37 21.04
CA LYS A 47 10.69 1.91 21.20
C LYS A 47 11.00 1.52 22.65
N THR A 48 10.57 0.34 23.10
CA THR A 48 10.92 -0.21 24.41
C THR A 48 12.04 -1.25 24.35
N GLY A 49 12.44 -1.67 23.15
CA GLY A 49 13.56 -2.60 22.94
C GLY A 49 13.76 -2.91 21.46
N GLY A 50 14.84 -3.59 21.15
CA GLY A 50 15.28 -3.88 19.78
C GLY A 50 16.10 -2.76 19.15
N SER A 51 16.53 -2.95 17.91
CA SER A 51 17.35 -2.01 17.12
C SER A 51 16.67 -1.69 15.79
N ILE A 52 17.00 -0.54 15.21
CA ILE A 52 16.55 -0.14 13.87
C ILE A 52 17.72 0.52 13.15
N GLU A 53 17.97 0.05 11.95
CA GLU A 53 18.95 0.64 11.05
C GLU A 53 18.27 1.14 9.78
N VAL A 54 18.66 2.32 9.32
CA VAL A 54 18.21 2.91 8.06
C VAL A 54 19.43 3.17 7.20
N PHE A 55 19.59 2.39 6.12
CA PHE A 55 20.76 2.39 5.25
C PHE A 55 22.09 2.27 6.02
N GLY A 56 22.13 1.36 7.02
CA GLY A 56 23.31 1.12 7.85
C GLY A 56 23.53 2.13 8.98
N VAL A 57 22.63 3.08 9.16
CA VAL A 57 22.68 4.04 10.27
C VAL A 57 21.70 3.60 11.36
N ASP A 58 22.24 3.27 12.54
CA ASP A 58 21.42 2.98 13.72
C ASP A 58 20.74 4.26 14.22
N ILE A 59 19.42 4.24 14.34
CA ILE A 59 18.65 5.42 14.75
C ILE A 59 18.87 5.82 16.22
N ASP A 60 19.36 4.91 17.06
CA ASP A 60 19.68 5.21 18.46
C ASP A 60 21.05 5.92 18.58
N VAL A 61 21.93 5.71 17.61
CA VAL A 61 23.29 6.28 17.57
C VAL A 61 23.32 7.60 16.83
N ASP A 62 22.73 7.65 15.61
CA ASP A 62 22.70 8.85 14.78
C ASP A 62 21.33 9.03 14.10
N PHE A 63 20.32 9.41 14.87
CA PHE A 63 19.00 9.71 14.29
C PHE A 63 19.02 10.91 13.32
N PRO A 64 19.75 12.02 13.56
CA PRO A 64 19.87 13.11 12.59
C PRO A 64 20.43 12.65 11.23
N GLY A 65 21.38 11.72 11.22
CA GLY A 65 21.91 11.09 10.01
C GLY A 65 20.87 10.21 9.32
N ALA A 66 20.25 9.33 10.06
CA ALA A 66 19.17 8.44 9.55
C ALA A 66 17.98 9.24 8.99
N LYS A 67 17.57 10.32 9.69
CA LYS A 67 16.45 11.17 9.28
C LYS A 67 16.64 11.80 7.90
N LYS A 68 17.86 12.10 7.48
CA LYS A 68 18.14 12.66 6.15
C LYS A 68 17.73 11.73 5.01
N PHE A 69 17.70 10.42 5.28
CA PHE A 69 17.29 9.42 4.31
C PHE A 69 15.76 9.23 4.26
N ILE A 70 14.99 9.74 5.24
CA ILE A 70 13.59 9.43 5.43
C ILE A 70 12.71 10.59 5.02
N GLY A 71 11.79 10.35 4.09
CA GLY A 71 10.61 11.17 3.84
C GLY A 71 9.37 10.46 4.41
N ILE A 72 8.51 11.18 5.10
CA ILE A 72 7.28 10.61 5.66
C ILE A 72 6.06 11.38 5.20
N VAL A 73 5.03 10.62 4.79
CA VAL A 73 3.67 11.10 4.52
C VAL A 73 2.76 10.45 5.54
N PRO A 74 2.43 11.12 6.65
CA PRO A 74 1.54 10.58 7.67
C PRO A 74 0.09 10.55 7.17
N GLN A 75 -0.75 9.76 7.85
CA GLN A 75 -2.17 9.61 7.54
C GLN A 75 -2.93 10.94 7.66
N GLU A 76 -2.63 11.74 8.68
CA GLU A 76 -3.28 13.04 8.91
C GLU A 76 -2.49 14.20 8.29
N PHE A 77 -3.21 15.25 7.88
CA PHE A 77 -2.60 16.48 7.39
C PHE A 77 -1.99 17.27 8.56
N ASN A 78 -0.67 17.42 8.56
CA ASN A 78 0.09 18.05 9.64
C ASN A 78 0.88 19.28 9.17
N PHE A 79 0.30 20.11 8.32
CA PHE A 79 0.85 21.41 7.89
C PHE A 79 -0.11 22.54 8.26
N ASN A 80 0.43 23.77 8.33
CA ASN A 80 -0.38 24.94 8.63
C ASN A 80 -1.33 25.24 7.46
N MET A 81 -2.63 25.23 7.74
CA MET A 81 -3.70 25.42 6.76
C MET A 81 -3.75 26.84 6.16
N PHE A 82 -3.11 27.82 6.78
CA PHE A 82 -3.05 29.21 6.33
C PHE A 82 -1.78 29.53 5.52
N GLU A 83 -0.79 28.62 5.53
CA GLU A 83 0.46 28.78 4.82
C GLU A 83 0.26 28.48 3.32
N LYS A 84 1.05 29.14 2.47
CA LYS A 84 1.03 28.90 1.02
C LYS A 84 1.58 27.53 0.69
N VAL A 85 1.01 26.91 -0.32
CA VAL A 85 1.41 25.58 -0.81
C VAL A 85 2.92 25.51 -1.13
N GLY A 86 3.45 26.53 -1.82
CA GLY A 86 4.87 26.59 -2.16
C GLY A 86 5.75 26.74 -0.91
N ASP A 87 5.37 27.59 0.02
CA ASP A 87 6.13 27.87 1.23
C ASP A 87 6.23 26.63 2.14
N ILE A 88 5.14 25.84 2.24
CA ILE A 88 5.14 24.57 2.99
C ILE A 88 6.24 23.63 2.49
N VAL A 89 6.40 23.49 1.16
CA VAL A 89 7.39 22.59 0.58
C VAL A 89 8.81 23.17 0.72
N VAL A 90 8.99 24.47 0.45
CA VAL A 90 10.30 25.16 0.58
C VAL A 90 10.79 25.13 2.02
N ASN A 91 9.91 25.43 2.99
CA ASN A 91 10.25 25.42 4.42
C ASN A 91 10.65 24.01 4.88
N GLN A 92 9.96 22.97 4.39
CA GLN A 92 10.38 21.60 4.66
C GLN A 92 11.80 21.31 4.19
N GLY A 93 12.17 21.77 2.98
CA GLY A 93 13.55 21.68 2.50
C GLY A 93 14.54 22.34 3.45
N GLY A 94 14.18 23.53 3.98
CA GLY A 94 14.97 24.23 5.00
C GLY A 94 15.17 23.41 6.29
N TYR A 95 14.16 22.68 6.78
CA TYR A 95 14.29 21.79 7.95
C TYR A 95 15.27 20.64 7.72
N TYR A 96 15.50 20.24 6.47
CA TYR A 96 16.50 19.26 6.08
C TYR A 96 17.86 19.89 5.69
N GLY A 97 18.02 21.22 5.88
CA GLY A 97 19.28 21.94 5.64
C GLY A 97 19.54 22.26 4.18
N LEU A 98 18.54 22.23 3.30
CA LEU A 98 18.72 22.64 1.91
C LEU A 98 18.89 24.15 1.81
N PRO A 99 19.85 24.64 1.00
CA PRO A 99 19.93 26.05 0.65
C PRO A 99 18.64 26.52 -0.04
N LEU A 100 18.20 27.74 0.24
CA LEU A 100 16.93 28.27 -0.26
C LEU A 100 16.75 28.15 -1.79
N PRO A 101 17.76 28.42 -2.63
CA PRO A 101 17.64 28.24 -4.08
C PRO A 101 17.32 26.80 -4.46
N LEU A 102 18.01 25.82 -3.87
CA LEU A 102 17.78 24.40 -4.12
C LEU A 102 16.42 23.92 -3.58
N ALA A 103 16.01 24.41 -2.39
CA ALA A 103 14.71 24.11 -1.85
C ALA A 103 13.56 24.60 -2.76
N ARG A 104 13.72 25.79 -3.37
CA ARG A 104 12.76 26.34 -4.34
C ARG A 104 12.73 25.53 -5.64
N GLU A 105 13.89 25.20 -6.19
CA GLU A 105 14.01 24.36 -7.40
C GLU A 105 13.31 23.01 -7.21
N ARG A 106 13.57 22.33 -6.10
CA ARG A 106 12.96 21.04 -5.81
C ARG A 106 11.48 21.17 -5.48
N ALA A 107 11.06 22.22 -4.79
CA ALA A 107 9.64 22.51 -4.56
C ALA A 107 8.91 22.69 -5.88
N GLU A 108 9.45 23.44 -6.83
CA GLU A 108 8.88 23.58 -8.18
C GLU A 108 8.79 22.23 -8.89
N LYS A 109 9.87 21.44 -8.91
CA LYS A 109 9.93 20.09 -9.49
C LYS A 109 8.77 19.22 -9.00
N TYR A 110 8.63 19.06 -7.69
CA TYR A 110 7.62 18.15 -7.13
C TYR A 110 6.19 18.72 -7.17
N LEU A 111 6.02 20.03 -7.03
CA LEU A 111 4.70 20.65 -7.19
C LEU A 111 4.20 20.56 -8.64
N ARG A 112 5.09 20.67 -9.64
CA ARG A 112 4.73 20.45 -11.05
C ARG A 112 4.37 18.99 -11.32
N ALA A 113 5.21 18.06 -10.88
CA ALA A 113 4.98 16.62 -11.06
C ALA A 113 3.66 16.15 -10.43
N LEU A 114 3.24 16.78 -9.32
CA LEU A 114 2.00 16.47 -8.62
C LEU A 114 0.82 17.39 -8.99
N GLY A 115 0.95 18.23 -10.04
CA GLY A 115 -0.10 19.09 -10.53
C GLY A 115 -0.57 20.19 -9.56
N LEU A 116 0.34 20.66 -8.70
CA LEU A 116 0.05 21.68 -7.67
C LEU A 116 0.72 23.03 -7.94
N TRP A 117 1.52 23.15 -8.98
CA TRP A 117 2.32 24.37 -9.25
C TRP A 117 1.47 25.62 -9.37
N GLU A 118 0.34 25.54 -10.08
CA GLU A 118 -0.57 26.69 -10.26
C GLU A 118 -1.27 27.13 -8.96
N LYS A 119 -1.21 26.31 -7.92
CA LYS A 119 -1.73 26.59 -6.59
C LYS A 119 -0.67 27.01 -5.58
N ARG A 120 0.62 27.13 -5.99
CA ARG A 120 1.76 27.40 -5.08
C ARG A 120 1.60 28.64 -4.20
N ASP A 121 0.93 29.68 -4.70
CA ASP A 121 0.69 30.92 -3.97
C ASP A 121 -0.63 30.94 -3.18
N SER A 122 -1.45 29.89 -3.30
CA SER A 122 -2.71 29.74 -2.59
C SER A 122 -2.48 29.21 -1.18
N ALA A 123 -3.31 29.61 -0.21
CA ALA A 123 -3.30 28.99 1.12
C ALA A 123 -3.74 27.53 1.02
N SER A 124 -3.07 26.63 1.76
CA SER A 124 -3.28 25.20 1.68
C SER A 124 -4.68 24.74 2.09
N ARG A 125 -5.42 25.55 2.88
CA ARG A 125 -6.84 25.31 3.21
C ARG A 125 -7.75 25.32 1.97
N MET A 126 -7.34 25.98 0.87
CA MET A 126 -8.10 26.07 -0.38
C MET A 126 -7.98 24.80 -1.24
N LEU A 127 -7.13 23.87 -0.86
CA LEU A 127 -6.93 22.61 -1.56
C LEU A 127 -8.01 21.59 -1.20
N SER A 128 -8.42 20.76 -2.17
CA SER A 128 -9.22 19.55 -1.92
C SER A 128 -8.43 18.51 -1.09
N GLY A 129 -9.11 17.51 -0.55
CA GLY A 129 -8.45 16.43 0.21
C GLY A 129 -7.34 15.75 -0.58
N GLY A 130 -7.61 15.36 -1.83
CA GLY A 130 -6.61 14.75 -2.70
C GLY A 130 -5.45 15.69 -3.07
N MET A 131 -5.72 16.99 -3.26
CA MET A 131 -4.64 17.99 -3.46
C MET A 131 -3.78 18.14 -2.21
N LYS A 132 -4.37 18.13 -1.01
CA LYS A 132 -3.63 18.14 0.26
C LYS A 132 -2.76 16.89 0.39
N ARG A 133 -3.26 15.73 -0.02
CA ARG A 133 -2.47 14.48 -0.01
C ARG A 133 -1.28 14.58 -0.95
N ARG A 134 -1.45 15.11 -2.16
CA ARG A 134 -0.34 15.36 -3.10
C ARG A 134 0.66 16.37 -2.54
N LEU A 135 0.20 17.41 -1.83
CA LEU A 135 1.09 18.37 -1.15
C LEU A 135 1.94 17.68 -0.08
N MET A 136 1.38 16.74 0.69
CA MET A 136 2.15 15.96 1.67
C MET A 136 3.26 15.15 1.01
N ILE A 137 2.98 14.56 -0.15
CA ILE A 137 3.99 13.79 -0.91
C ILE A 137 5.07 14.75 -1.44
N ALA A 138 4.72 15.90 -2.04
CA ALA A 138 5.68 16.89 -2.49
C ALA A 138 6.60 17.35 -1.35
N ARG A 139 6.02 17.60 -0.18
CA ARG A 139 6.75 17.99 1.02
C ARG A 139 7.71 16.89 1.50
N ALA A 140 7.29 15.62 1.46
CA ALA A 140 8.12 14.51 1.87
C ALA A 140 9.29 14.24 0.92
N LEU A 141 9.16 14.63 -0.35
CA LEU A 141 10.18 14.41 -1.39
C LEU A 141 11.17 15.55 -1.58
N VAL A 142 10.93 16.76 -1.04
CA VAL A 142 11.72 17.94 -1.34
C VAL A 142 13.23 17.80 -1.02
N HIS A 143 13.58 17.01 -0.01
CA HIS A 143 14.97 16.71 0.33
C HIS A 143 15.55 15.46 -0.38
N GLU A 144 14.77 14.87 -1.32
CA GLU A 144 15.14 13.68 -2.11
C GLU A 144 15.59 12.50 -1.23
N PRO A 145 14.67 12.00 -0.37
CA PRO A 145 14.97 10.91 0.55
C PRO A 145 15.27 9.62 -0.20
N ARG A 146 16.09 8.76 0.39
CA ARG A 146 16.32 7.39 -0.10
C ARG A 146 15.21 6.42 0.33
N LEU A 147 14.47 6.74 1.41
CA LEU A 147 13.33 6.00 1.93
C LEU A 147 12.11 6.93 2.03
N LEU A 148 11.04 6.60 1.36
CA LEU A 148 9.75 7.26 1.47
C LEU A 148 8.77 6.34 2.21
N ILE A 149 8.25 6.81 3.32
CA ILE A 149 7.23 6.09 4.10
C ILE A 149 5.88 6.76 3.88
N LEU A 150 4.89 5.97 3.48
CA LEU A 150 3.54 6.43 3.16
C LEU A 150 2.54 5.73 4.07
N ASP A 151 1.93 6.47 4.99
CA ASP A 151 0.91 5.93 5.88
C ASP A 151 -0.49 6.23 5.30
N GLU A 152 -1.11 5.20 4.70
CA GLU A 152 -2.42 5.27 4.02
C GLU A 152 -2.53 6.41 3.00
N PRO A 153 -1.65 6.50 2.00
CA PRO A 153 -1.52 7.69 1.14
C PRO A 153 -2.73 7.98 0.27
N THR A 154 -3.58 7.00 -0.01
CA THR A 154 -4.74 7.15 -0.90
C THR A 154 -6.09 7.06 -0.19
N ALA A 155 -6.08 7.05 1.15
CA ALA A 155 -7.32 7.03 1.92
C ALA A 155 -8.20 8.27 1.62
N GLY A 156 -9.46 8.02 1.23
CA GLY A 156 -10.41 9.09 0.88
C GLY A 156 -10.12 9.83 -0.43
N VAL A 157 -9.30 9.26 -1.30
CA VAL A 157 -8.99 9.79 -2.63
C VAL A 157 -9.84 9.07 -3.69
N ASP A 158 -10.36 9.80 -4.69
CA ASP A 158 -11.09 9.22 -5.81
C ASP A 158 -10.21 8.33 -6.71
N ILE A 159 -10.84 7.50 -7.55
CA ILE A 159 -10.17 6.46 -8.34
C ILE A 159 -9.16 7.06 -9.33
N GLU A 160 -9.48 8.13 -10.04
CA GLU A 160 -8.58 8.73 -11.04
C GLU A 160 -7.35 9.32 -10.36
N MET A 161 -7.55 10.05 -9.28
CA MET A 161 -6.47 10.63 -8.50
C MET A 161 -5.60 9.57 -7.84
N ARG A 162 -6.20 8.46 -7.36
CA ARG A 162 -5.45 7.31 -6.81
C ARG A 162 -4.53 6.72 -7.86
N ARG A 163 -5.02 6.45 -9.07
CA ARG A 163 -4.20 5.92 -10.18
C ARG A 163 -3.05 6.86 -10.55
N SER A 164 -3.33 8.16 -10.69
CA SER A 164 -2.29 9.16 -10.95
C SER A 164 -1.21 9.20 -9.87
N MET A 165 -1.59 9.04 -8.59
CA MET A 165 -0.63 8.94 -7.48
C MET A 165 0.18 7.64 -7.54
N TRP A 166 -0.44 6.52 -7.90
CA TRP A 166 0.25 5.25 -8.07
C TRP A 166 1.32 5.32 -9.17
N ASP A 167 0.99 5.91 -10.31
CA ASP A 167 1.93 6.07 -11.42
C ASP A 167 3.12 6.93 -10.99
N PHE A 168 2.86 8.07 -10.33
CA PHE A 168 3.91 8.92 -9.78
C PHE A 168 4.80 8.17 -8.75
N LEU A 169 4.22 7.39 -7.85
CA LEU A 169 4.99 6.62 -6.86
C LEU A 169 5.83 5.51 -7.52
N LYS A 170 5.32 4.87 -8.60
CA LYS A 170 6.10 3.92 -9.40
C LYS A 170 7.32 4.59 -10.05
N GLU A 171 7.17 5.80 -10.58
CA GLU A 171 8.29 6.58 -11.17
C GLU A 171 9.34 6.93 -10.10
N ILE A 172 8.92 7.36 -8.92
CA ILE A 172 9.82 7.64 -7.79
C ILE A 172 10.56 6.36 -7.36
N ASN A 173 9.88 5.22 -7.25
CA ASN A 173 10.53 3.95 -6.92
C ASN A 173 11.48 3.49 -8.02
N ALA A 174 11.10 3.61 -9.29
CA ALA A 174 11.94 3.27 -10.44
C ALA A 174 13.21 4.13 -10.50
N SER A 175 13.18 5.36 -9.97
CA SER A 175 14.38 6.21 -9.83
C SER A 175 15.31 5.82 -8.68
N GLY A 176 15.00 4.75 -7.92
CA GLY A 176 15.84 4.17 -6.89
C GLY A 176 15.41 4.47 -5.45
N THR A 177 14.34 5.22 -5.23
CA THR A 177 13.80 5.46 -3.89
C THR A 177 13.13 4.20 -3.35
N THR A 178 13.52 3.75 -2.16
CA THR A 178 12.83 2.70 -1.42
C THR A 178 11.50 3.25 -0.90
N ILE A 179 10.40 2.50 -1.04
CA ILE A 179 9.09 2.94 -0.55
C ILE A 179 8.52 1.91 0.41
N ILE A 180 8.09 2.36 1.58
CA ILE A 180 7.28 1.57 2.52
C ILE A 180 5.88 2.17 2.53
N LEU A 181 4.90 1.35 2.20
CA LEU A 181 3.49 1.71 2.13
C LEU A 181 2.72 0.97 3.23
N THR A 182 1.95 1.70 4.05
CA THR A 182 0.87 1.07 4.79
C THR A 182 -0.44 1.33 4.08
N THR A 183 -1.26 0.33 3.98
CA THR A 183 -2.61 0.47 3.44
C THR A 183 -3.53 -0.63 3.97
N HIS A 184 -4.80 -0.38 3.96
CA HIS A 184 -5.85 -1.38 4.14
C HIS A 184 -6.51 -1.73 2.78
N TYR A 185 -6.12 -1.04 1.70
CA TYR A 185 -6.54 -1.36 0.33
C TYR A 185 -5.54 -2.36 -0.28
N LEU A 186 -5.91 -3.63 -0.29
CA LEU A 186 -5.04 -4.70 -0.78
C LEU A 186 -4.75 -4.60 -2.29
N GLU A 187 -5.69 -4.03 -3.06
CA GLU A 187 -5.48 -3.67 -4.46
C GLU A 187 -4.28 -2.71 -4.64
N GLU A 188 -4.10 -1.75 -3.72
CA GLU A 188 -2.97 -0.82 -3.75
C GLU A 188 -1.64 -1.55 -3.53
N ALA A 189 -1.60 -2.45 -2.56
CA ALA A 189 -0.40 -3.26 -2.31
C ALA A 189 -0.07 -4.15 -3.51
N GLU A 190 -1.08 -4.82 -4.10
CA GLU A 190 -0.90 -5.68 -5.27
C GLU A 190 -0.43 -4.91 -6.51
N ALA A 191 -0.97 -3.69 -6.72
CA ALA A 191 -0.62 -2.85 -7.86
C ALA A 191 0.77 -2.21 -7.78
N LEU A 192 1.27 -1.94 -6.57
CA LEU A 192 2.48 -1.15 -6.34
C LEU A 192 3.65 -1.96 -5.80
N CYS A 193 3.40 -2.89 -4.88
CA CYS A 193 4.45 -3.48 -4.06
C CYS A 193 4.96 -4.81 -4.64
N ARG A 194 6.25 -5.07 -4.41
CA ARG A 194 6.86 -6.37 -4.74
C ARG A 194 6.84 -7.31 -3.55
N ASN A 195 7.16 -6.78 -2.38
CA ASN A 195 7.24 -7.53 -1.13
C ASN A 195 6.27 -6.97 -0.09
N ILE A 196 5.89 -7.82 0.84
CA ILE A 196 4.85 -7.55 1.82
C ILE A 196 5.23 -8.15 3.17
N ALA A 197 4.88 -7.44 4.23
CA ALA A 197 4.72 -8.04 5.55
C ALA A 197 3.30 -7.80 6.06
N ILE A 198 2.74 -8.82 6.68
CA ILE A 198 1.45 -8.74 7.36
C ILE A 198 1.73 -8.74 8.86
N ILE A 199 1.28 -7.67 9.52
CA ILE A 199 1.35 -7.55 10.98
C ILE A 199 -0.04 -7.77 11.58
N ASN A 200 -0.12 -8.61 12.62
CA ASN A 200 -1.33 -8.84 13.38
C ASN A 200 -0.99 -8.90 14.87
N HIS A 201 -1.77 -8.22 15.71
CA HIS A 201 -1.57 -8.17 17.18
C HIS A 201 -0.12 -7.92 17.61
N GLY A 202 0.63 -7.07 16.88
CA GLY A 202 2.01 -6.71 17.19
C GLY A 202 3.06 -7.73 16.80
N GLU A 203 2.72 -8.72 15.96
CA GLU A 203 3.61 -9.75 15.43
C GLU A 203 3.57 -9.77 13.90
N ILE A 204 4.70 -10.10 13.25
CA ILE A 204 4.71 -10.34 11.79
C ILE A 204 4.25 -11.78 11.58
N VAL A 205 3.10 -11.94 10.92
CA VAL A 205 2.50 -13.25 10.61
C VAL A 205 2.90 -13.75 9.22
N GLU A 206 3.28 -12.86 8.31
CA GLU A 206 3.80 -13.21 6.99
C GLU A 206 4.83 -12.17 6.54
N HIS A 207 5.89 -12.61 5.85
CA HIS A 207 6.86 -11.76 5.18
C HIS A 207 7.36 -12.47 3.93
N SER A 208 6.89 -12.04 2.76
CA SER A 208 7.22 -12.70 1.48
C SER A 208 7.04 -11.74 0.30
N SER A 209 7.35 -12.20 -0.91
CA SER A 209 6.90 -11.51 -2.11
C SER A 209 5.38 -11.68 -2.30
N ILE A 210 4.71 -10.66 -2.85
CA ILE A 210 3.28 -10.76 -3.19
C ILE A 210 3.05 -11.94 -4.16
N ARG A 211 3.96 -12.14 -5.10
CA ARG A 211 3.89 -13.24 -6.06
C ARG A 211 3.92 -14.62 -5.38
N ASP A 212 4.81 -14.81 -4.39
CA ASP A 212 4.91 -16.09 -3.70
C ASP A 212 3.75 -16.29 -2.73
N LEU A 213 3.25 -15.21 -2.12
CA LEU A 213 2.05 -15.26 -1.31
C LEU A 213 0.84 -15.71 -2.13
N LEU A 214 0.60 -15.09 -3.28
CA LEU A 214 -0.52 -15.45 -4.16
C LEU A 214 -0.41 -16.87 -4.74
N ARG A 215 0.81 -17.40 -4.92
CA ARG A 215 1.01 -18.80 -5.34
C ARG A 215 0.61 -19.84 -4.29
N ARG A 216 0.42 -19.44 -3.03
CA ARG A 216 -0.02 -20.32 -1.94
C ARG A 216 -1.53 -20.42 -1.85
N LEU A 217 -2.29 -19.67 -2.65
CA LEU A 217 -3.72 -19.86 -2.76
C LEU A 217 -3.99 -21.30 -3.22
N HIS A 218 -4.75 -22.05 -2.42
CA HIS A 218 -5.10 -23.41 -2.75
C HIS A 218 -6.31 -23.48 -3.67
N ARG A 219 -7.09 -22.41 -3.74
CA ARG A 219 -8.30 -22.29 -4.58
C ARG A 219 -8.50 -20.85 -5.03
N GLU A 220 -9.10 -20.71 -6.20
CA GLU A 220 -9.50 -19.42 -6.77
C GLU A 220 -10.98 -19.51 -7.14
N VAL A 221 -11.73 -18.46 -6.84
CA VAL A 221 -13.15 -18.40 -7.15
C VAL A 221 -13.37 -17.36 -8.25
N PHE A 222 -13.89 -17.82 -9.37
CA PHE A 222 -14.19 -16.98 -10.52
C PHE A 222 -15.68 -16.78 -10.68
N ILE A 223 -16.07 -15.57 -11.10
CA ILE A 223 -17.41 -15.27 -11.59
C ILE A 223 -17.31 -15.22 -13.10
N LEU A 224 -18.14 -16.02 -13.77
CA LEU A 224 -18.23 -16.10 -15.22
C LEU A 224 -19.61 -15.61 -15.66
N ASP A 225 -19.64 -14.73 -16.65
CA ASP A 225 -20.88 -14.25 -17.26
C ASP A 225 -21.09 -14.92 -18.60
N SER A 226 -22.31 -15.40 -18.91
CA SER A 226 -22.67 -16.10 -20.14
C SER A 226 -23.42 -15.22 -21.14
N ALA A 227 -23.25 -15.51 -22.42
CA ALA A 227 -24.00 -14.84 -23.49
C ALA A 227 -25.51 -15.19 -23.53
N GLY A 228 -25.90 -16.30 -22.92
CA GLY A 228 -27.27 -16.79 -22.88
C GLY A 228 -27.66 -17.28 -21.48
N THR A 229 -28.89 -17.71 -21.32
CA THR A 229 -29.36 -18.26 -20.05
C THR A 229 -28.65 -19.58 -19.74
N LEU A 230 -28.21 -19.72 -18.49
CA LEU A 230 -27.51 -20.90 -18.01
C LEU A 230 -28.49 -22.12 -17.98
N PRO A 231 -28.06 -23.33 -18.38
CA PRO A 231 -28.87 -24.52 -18.36
C PRO A 231 -29.18 -25.00 -16.93
N GLU A 232 -30.15 -25.85 -16.81
CA GLU A 232 -30.47 -26.64 -15.59
C GLU A 232 -30.52 -28.14 -15.94
N PRO A 233 -29.76 -29.00 -15.24
CA PRO A 233 -28.77 -28.65 -14.18
C PRO A 233 -27.51 -27.98 -14.73
N LEU A 234 -26.83 -27.18 -13.88
CA LEU A 234 -25.54 -26.55 -14.18
C LEU A 234 -24.45 -27.32 -13.42
N GLU A 235 -23.80 -28.24 -14.10
CA GLU A 235 -22.74 -29.08 -13.53
C GLU A 235 -21.52 -29.11 -14.47
N ILE A 236 -20.33 -28.97 -13.92
CA ILE A 236 -19.07 -29.17 -14.63
C ILE A 236 -18.32 -30.28 -13.88
N PRO A 237 -18.01 -31.41 -14.48
CA PRO A 237 -17.33 -32.52 -13.84
C PRO A 237 -15.98 -32.05 -13.23
N GLY A 238 -15.77 -32.31 -11.96
CA GLY A 238 -14.54 -31.97 -11.25
C GLY A 238 -14.46 -30.54 -10.68
N PHE A 239 -15.48 -29.70 -10.89
CA PHE A 239 -15.52 -28.34 -10.39
C PHE A 239 -16.74 -28.08 -9.52
N GLU A 240 -16.57 -27.30 -8.46
CA GLU A 240 -17.67 -26.78 -7.68
C GLU A 240 -18.25 -25.55 -8.40
N VAL A 241 -19.50 -25.65 -8.84
CA VAL A 241 -20.17 -24.59 -9.61
C VAL A 241 -21.43 -24.15 -8.88
N ARG A 242 -21.59 -22.85 -8.75
CA ARG A 242 -22.78 -22.24 -8.14
C ARG A 242 -23.39 -21.21 -9.09
N ARG A 243 -24.66 -21.37 -9.40
CA ARG A 243 -25.43 -20.35 -10.14
C ARG A 243 -25.65 -19.13 -9.26
N ILE A 244 -25.34 -17.94 -9.76
CA ILE A 244 -25.60 -16.64 -9.11
C ILE A 244 -26.96 -16.13 -9.61
N ASP A 245 -27.15 -16.08 -10.93
CA ASP A 245 -28.35 -15.66 -11.61
C ASP A 245 -28.52 -16.41 -12.97
N ASP A 246 -29.41 -15.93 -13.83
CA ASP A 246 -29.71 -16.58 -15.13
C ASP A 246 -28.54 -16.48 -16.12
N HIS A 247 -27.60 -15.59 -15.92
CA HIS A 247 -26.48 -15.31 -16.83
C HIS A 247 -25.11 -15.40 -16.17
N SER A 248 -25.04 -15.56 -14.84
CA SER A 248 -23.79 -15.53 -14.10
C SER A 248 -23.65 -16.78 -13.22
N LEU A 249 -22.47 -17.36 -13.21
CA LEU A 249 -22.10 -18.49 -12.37
C LEU A 249 -20.80 -18.20 -11.61
N GLU A 250 -20.66 -18.85 -10.47
CA GLU A 250 -19.44 -18.91 -9.69
C GLU A 250 -18.83 -20.30 -9.87
N VAL A 251 -17.53 -20.36 -10.08
CA VAL A 251 -16.78 -21.62 -10.17
C VAL A 251 -15.54 -21.55 -9.29
N GLU A 252 -15.33 -22.60 -8.51
CA GLU A 252 -14.14 -22.79 -7.70
C GLU A 252 -13.12 -23.66 -8.47
N VAL A 253 -11.87 -23.16 -8.55
CA VAL A 253 -10.75 -23.85 -9.20
C VAL A 253 -9.70 -24.11 -8.14
N GLU A 254 -9.48 -25.39 -7.83
CA GLU A 254 -8.48 -25.81 -6.84
C GLU A 254 -7.08 -25.85 -7.44
N LYS A 255 -6.07 -25.91 -6.55
CA LYS A 255 -4.68 -26.06 -6.95
C LYS A 255 -4.46 -27.36 -7.71
N GLY A 256 -3.99 -27.25 -8.95
CA GLY A 256 -3.77 -28.38 -9.86
C GLY A 256 -4.85 -28.54 -10.91
N GLN A 257 -5.97 -27.85 -10.80
CA GLN A 257 -6.96 -27.71 -11.86
C GLN A 257 -6.64 -26.52 -12.75
N HIS A 258 -7.13 -26.54 -13.99
CA HIS A 258 -6.90 -25.48 -14.97
C HIS A 258 -8.21 -24.81 -15.38
N VAL A 259 -8.21 -23.49 -15.42
CA VAL A 259 -9.36 -22.69 -15.89
C VAL A 259 -9.81 -23.11 -17.30
N ASN A 260 -8.90 -23.60 -18.15
CA ASN A 260 -9.27 -24.11 -19.47
C ASN A 260 -10.26 -25.26 -19.41
N GLU A 261 -10.14 -26.15 -18.42
CA GLU A 261 -11.08 -27.28 -18.23
C GLU A 261 -12.49 -26.79 -17.88
N VAL A 262 -12.58 -25.67 -17.14
CA VAL A 262 -13.88 -25.00 -16.86
C VAL A 262 -14.51 -24.50 -18.16
N PHE A 263 -13.73 -23.83 -19.02
CA PHE A 263 -14.24 -23.36 -20.32
C PHE A 263 -14.64 -24.50 -21.26
N GLU A 264 -13.88 -25.59 -21.25
CA GLU A 264 -14.23 -26.81 -22.02
C GLU A 264 -15.53 -27.43 -21.51
N GLY A 265 -15.68 -27.56 -20.18
CA GLY A 265 -16.90 -28.07 -19.56
C GLY A 265 -18.13 -27.21 -19.87
N LEU A 266 -18.00 -25.88 -19.75
CA LEU A 266 -19.07 -24.93 -20.09
C LEU A 266 -19.44 -25.01 -21.59
N SER A 267 -18.44 -25.10 -22.45
CA SER A 267 -18.66 -25.22 -23.90
C SER A 267 -19.39 -26.51 -24.26
N ALA A 268 -19.08 -27.62 -23.57
CA ALA A 268 -19.73 -28.91 -23.80
C ALA A 268 -21.23 -28.90 -23.48
N ILE A 269 -21.68 -28.08 -22.53
CA ILE A 269 -23.09 -27.87 -22.21
C ILE A 269 -23.72 -26.65 -22.93
N GLY A 270 -23.02 -26.11 -23.95
CA GLY A 270 -23.51 -25.03 -24.80
C GLY A 270 -23.44 -23.63 -24.21
N VAL A 271 -22.76 -23.44 -23.10
CA VAL A 271 -22.57 -22.12 -22.44
C VAL A 271 -21.41 -21.39 -23.07
N ARG A 272 -21.64 -20.16 -23.55
CA ARG A 272 -20.60 -19.26 -24.06
C ARG A 272 -20.28 -18.20 -23.01
N VAL A 273 -19.06 -18.21 -22.48
CA VAL A 273 -18.57 -17.22 -21.53
C VAL A 273 -18.22 -15.93 -22.25
N THR A 274 -18.69 -14.80 -21.74
CA THR A 274 -18.43 -13.45 -22.27
C THR A 274 -17.50 -12.64 -21.38
N SER A 275 -17.46 -12.94 -20.09
CA SER A 275 -16.63 -12.27 -19.11
C SER A 275 -16.17 -13.25 -18.04
N MET A 276 -14.97 -13.03 -17.51
CA MET A 276 -14.44 -13.72 -16.35
C MET A 276 -13.79 -12.70 -15.42
N ARG A 277 -14.11 -12.81 -14.14
CA ARG A 277 -13.44 -12.02 -13.09
C ARG A 277 -13.27 -12.86 -11.83
N ASN A 278 -12.27 -12.52 -11.02
CA ASN A 278 -12.18 -13.12 -9.67
C ASN A 278 -13.34 -12.61 -8.81
N ARG A 279 -13.89 -13.45 -7.93
CA ARG A 279 -14.95 -13.07 -6.99
C ARG A 279 -14.45 -12.04 -5.97
N ALA A 280 -13.27 -12.26 -5.44
CA ALA A 280 -12.59 -11.36 -4.53
C ALA A 280 -11.18 -11.04 -5.02
N ASN A 281 -10.57 -9.98 -4.50
CA ASN A 281 -9.15 -9.75 -4.71
C ASN A 281 -8.37 -10.90 -4.04
N ARG A 282 -7.48 -11.54 -4.81
CA ARG A 282 -6.71 -12.73 -4.35
C ARG A 282 -5.91 -12.45 -3.10
N LEU A 283 -5.35 -11.25 -2.99
CA LEU A 283 -4.59 -10.82 -1.80
C LEU A 283 -5.51 -10.63 -0.59
N GLU A 284 -6.77 -10.20 -0.81
CA GLU A 284 -7.76 -10.04 0.26
C GLU A 284 -8.14 -11.38 0.89
N GLU A 285 -8.34 -12.39 0.08
CA GLU A 285 -8.64 -13.75 0.53
C GLU A 285 -7.50 -14.34 1.37
N MET A 286 -6.26 -14.16 0.92
CA MET A 286 -5.08 -14.56 1.68
C MET A 286 -4.92 -13.78 2.98
N PHE A 287 -5.16 -12.47 2.93
CA PHE A 287 -5.05 -11.61 4.10
C PHE A 287 -6.05 -12.01 5.19
N VAL A 288 -7.31 -12.25 4.84
CA VAL A 288 -8.35 -12.69 5.78
C VAL A 288 -7.94 -14.02 6.41
N ASN A 289 -7.55 -15.01 5.60
CA ASN A 289 -7.13 -16.33 6.10
C ASN A 289 -5.92 -16.24 7.07
N LEU A 290 -4.93 -15.40 6.77
CA LEU A 290 -3.74 -15.24 7.63
C LEU A 290 -4.05 -14.50 8.93
N VAL A 291 -4.96 -13.53 8.90
CA VAL A 291 -5.36 -12.77 10.10
C VAL A 291 -6.25 -13.61 11.01
N GLU A 292 -7.18 -14.41 10.45
CA GLU A 292 -8.07 -15.29 11.21
C GLU A 292 -7.33 -16.49 11.79
N SER A 293 -6.39 -17.09 11.06
CA SER A 293 -5.61 -18.25 11.56
C SER A 293 -4.60 -17.86 12.65
N ALA A 294 -4.27 -16.58 12.78
CA ALA A 294 -3.37 -16.05 13.80
C ALA A 294 -4.13 -15.41 15.00
N ALA A 295 -5.45 -15.48 15.05
CA ALA A 295 -6.30 -15.00 16.15
C ALA A 295 -6.60 -16.11 17.15
#